data_07a5c43bea36965f5819519f13d65ea6
#
_entry.id   07a5c43bea36965f5819519f13d65ea6
#
_cell.length_a   1.000
_cell.length_b   1.000
_cell.length_c   1.000
_cell.angle_alpha   90.00
_cell.angle_beta   90.00
_cell.angle_gamma   90.00
#
_symmetry.space_group_name_H-M   'P 1'
#
loop_
_entity.id
_entity.type
_entity.pdbx_description
1 polymer ?
#
loop_
_entity_poly.entity_id
_entity_poly.type
_entity_poly.pdbx_seq_one_letter_code
_entity_poly.pdbx_strand_id
1 'polypeptide(L)'
;MYLVTPLIVMRLLARGVRYRDYHRRWRERFGFYQGPTLRGSLWVHAVSVGEVNAAEPLIKALREAYANAPLVVTTVTPTGSERVRQLFGDSVYHVYLPYDLPFAVSRFMKRVRPRLAIIVETEIWPNLYFACKKRGIPLMIVNARLSERSLRGYRPLQGLVRSALGCVRQIAAQSRTDAARYRLLGVDPSRIVVSGNLKFDMPVPYAAIQAGEELRRQWGHLRPVWIAGSTHEGEELPVLEAHLHVLKRLPDALLLIAPRHPERFKLVESSVRSLGFTMATRSADRVPSAAHQVFVIDAMGELMQFYAAADLAFVGGSLVPIGGHNVLEPAALSTPVLVGPHTFNFEEITLTLIREGAAIRLEDGRELGGAVLSLLRDAERRRTMGMHAKVVFDSERGAVQRVMELIDKQLQE
;
A
#
# COMPACT_ATOMS: atom_id res chain seq x y z
N MET A 1 33.04 -3.19 -4.54
CA MET A 1 31.91 -3.50 -3.63
C MET A 1 32.33 -3.90 -2.21
N TYR A 2 33.35 -4.73 -1.99
CA TYR A 2 33.82 -5.08 -0.62
C TYR A 2 34.27 -3.89 0.21
N LEU A 3 34.85 -2.84 -0.41
CA LEU A 3 35.23 -1.59 0.28
C LEU A 3 34.04 -0.83 0.91
N VAL A 4 32.82 -1.09 0.45
CA VAL A 4 31.61 -0.45 0.97
C VAL A 4 30.99 -1.23 2.14
N THR A 5 31.45 -2.48 2.39
CA THR A 5 30.92 -3.34 3.45
C THR A 5 30.99 -2.70 4.84
N PRO A 6 32.10 -2.04 5.26
CA PRO A 6 32.17 -1.37 6.56
C PRO A 6 31.13 -0.28 6.73
N LEU A 7 30.90 0.51 5.67
CA LEU A 7 29.87 1.56 5.64
C LEU A 7 28.46 0.98 5.77
N ILE A 8 28.19 -0.16 5.12
CA ILE A 8 26.90 -0.87 5.23
C ILE A 8 26.70 -1.34 6.67
N VAL A 9 27.71 -1.92 7.30
CA VAL A 9 27.66 -2.39 8.69
C VAL A 9 27.45 -1.21 9.65
N MET A 10 28.22 -0.11 9.48
CA MET A 10 28.04 1.10 10.30
C MET A 10 26.64 1.68 10.17
N ARG A 11 26.08 1.75 8.94
CA ARG A 11 24.73 2.22 8.71
C ARG A 11 23.67 1.30 9.34
N LEU A 12 23.90 -0.02 9.33
CA LEU A 12 23.03 -0.99 10.01
C LEU A 12 23.05 -0.78 11.53
N LEU A 13 24.24 -0.63 12.11
CA LEU A 13 24.42 -0.36 13.54
C LEU A 13 23.76 0.97 13.94
N ALA A 14 24.00 2.04 13.19
CA ALA A 14 23.40 3.35 13.43
C ALA A 14 21.85 3.31 13.38
N ARG A 15 21.28 2.59 12.40
CA ARG A 15 19.82 2.38 12.33
C ARG A 15 19.31 1.53 13.48
N GLY A 16 20.08 0.53 13.91
CA GLY A 16 19.72 -0.34 15.03
C GLY A 16 19.73 0.37 16.39
N VAL A 17 20.56 1.39 16.58
CA VAL A 17 20.51 2.26 17.78
C VAL A 17 19.17 2.99 17.86
N ARG A 18 18.66 3.49 16.73
CA ARG A 18 17.38 4.20 16.68
C ARG A 18 16.16 3.26 16.65
N TYR A 19 16.30 2.08 16.03
CA TYR A 19 15.24 1.07 15.88
C TYR A 19 15.83 -0.31 16.15
N ARG A 20 15.62 -0.84 17.37
CA ARG A 20 16.18 -2.14 17.86
C ARG A 20 15.85 -3.33 16.96
N ASP A 21 14.74 -3.29 16.23
CA ASP A 21 14.34 -4.38 15.35
C ASP A 21 15.24 -4.56 14.13
N TYR A 22 16.08 -3.57 13.77
CA TYR A 22 17.11 -3.73 12.74
C TYR A 22 18.24 -4.68 13.17
N HIS A 23 18.46 -4.92 14.48
CA HIS A 23 19.41 -5.89 14.99
C HIS A 23 18.87 -7.32 14.99
N ARG A 24 17.54 -7.49 14.96
CA ARG A 24 16.95 -8.81 14.87
C ARG A 24 17.24 -9.44 13.51
N ARG A 25 17.67 -10.73 13.51
CA ARG A 25 17.93 -11.50 12.28
C ARG A 25 18.97 -10.85 11.34
N TRP A 26 19.89 -10.00 11.85
CA TRP A 26 20.87 -9.26 11.04
C TRP A 26 21.77 -10.18 10.21
N ARG A 27 22.03 -11.42 10.68
CA ARG A 27 22.84 -12.43 10.00
C ARG A 27 22.27 -12.83 8.64
N GLU A 28 20.95 -12.79 8.48
CA GLU A 28 20.27 -13.06 7.20
C GLU A 28 20.68 -12.05 6.12
N ARG A 29 20.93 -10.79 6.49
CA ARG A 29 21.41 -9.74 5.58
C ARG A 29 22.79 -10.03 4.99
N PHE A 30 23.50 -11.02 5.53
CA PHE A 30 24.75 -11.54 5.00
C PHE A 30 24.63 -12.97 4.46
N GLY A 31 23.39 -13.43 4.25
CA GLY A 31 23.08 -14.74 3.66
C GLY A 31 23.17 -15.92 4.64
N PHE A 32 23.16 -15.67 5.95
CA PHE A 32 23.10 -16.73 6.95
C PHE A 32 21.66 -16.93 7.43
N TYR A 33 21.02 -17.93 6.88
CA TYR A 33 19.63 -18.26 7.19
C TYR A 33 19.53 -19.49 8.07
N GLN A 34 18.56 -19.48 8.99
CA GLN A 34 18.10 -20.66 9.71
C GLN A 34 16.95 -21.32 8.92
N GLY A 35 16.73 -22.63 9.09
CA GLY A 35 15.65 -23.35 8.43
C GLY A 35 16.09 -24.23 7.25
N PRO A 36 15.18 -24.84 6.50
CA PRO A 36 15.48 -25.82 5.45
C PRO A 36 16.10 -25.20 4.20
N THR A 37 16.83 -26.00 3.45
CA THR A 37 17.20 -25.66 2.07
C THR A 37 16.03 -25.99 1.17
N LEU A 38 15.52 -24.99 0.46
CA LEU A 38 14.39 -25.15 -0.46
C LEU A 38 14.85 -25.66 -1.82
N ARG A 39 13.90 -26.16 -2.61
CA ARG A 39 14.15 -26.56 -4.01
C ARG A 39 12.99 -26.09 -4.86
N GLY A 40 13.29 -25.45 -6.00
CA GLY A 40 12.30 -25.00 -6.96
C GLY A 40 11.31 -23.98 -6.37
N SER A 41 11.76 -23.12 -5.48
CA SER A 41 10.90 -22.12 -4.85
C SER A 41 10.48 -21.03 -5.84
N LEU A 42 9.32 -20.44 -5.62
CA LEU A 42 8.95 -19.15 -6.17
C LEU A 42 9.42 -18.08 -5.19
N TRP A 43 10.19 -17.13 -5.67
CA TRP A 43 10.74 -16.10 -4.81
C TRP A 43 10.20 -14.72 -5.18
N VAL A 44 9.52 -14.07 -4.22
CA VAL A 44 9.00 -12.71 -4.32
C VAL A 44 9.81 -11.79 -3.42
N HIS A 45 10.30 -10.69 -3.96
CA HIS A 45 10.99 -9.65 -3.21
C HIS A 45 10.16 -8.38 -3.16
N ALA A 46 9.80 -7.95 -1.93
CA ALA A 46 9.09 -6.71 -1.64
C ALA A 46 9.78 -6.00 -0.48
N VAL A 47 10.39 -4.83 -0.71
CA VAL A 47 11.32 -4.17 0.24
C VAL A 47 10.63 -3.72 1.52
N SER A 48 9.47 -3.10 1.38
CA SER A 48 8.78 -2.33 2.43
C SER A 48 7.34 -2.79 2.66
N VAL A 49 6.70 -2.26 3.70
CA VAL A 49 5.26 -2.46 3.97
C VAL A 49 4.40 -2.12 2.75
N GLY A 50 4.72 -1.00 2.07
CA GLY A 50 3.96 -0.57 0.90
C GLY A 50 4.00 -1.58 -0.24
N GLU A 51 5.18 -2.13 -0.52
CA GLU A 51 5.36 -3.15 -1.55
C GLU A 51 4.77 -4.50 -1.14
N VAL A 52 4.88 -4.89 0.13
CA VAL A 52 4.22 -6.11 0.65
C VAL A 52 2.71 -6.02 0.47
N ASN A 53 2.10 -4.88 0.82
CA ASN A 53 0.65 -4.67 0.61
C ASN A 53 0.29 -4.67 -0.88
N ALA A 54 1.10 -4.05 -1.73
CA ALA A 54 0.88 -4.06 -3.18
C ALA A 54 1.00 -5.47 -3.79
N ALA A 55 1.91 -6.28 -3.27
CA ALA A 55 2.14 -7.66 -3.72
C ALA A 55 1.20 -8.69 -3.08
N GLU A 56 0.43 -8.33 -2.05
CA GLU A 56 -0.45 -9.26 -1.33
C GLU A 56 -1.38 -10.05 -2.26
N PRO A 57 -2.12 -9.43 -3.22
CA PRO A 57 -2.98 -10.17 -4.13
C PRO A 57 -2.20 -11.15 -5.01
N LEU A 58 -1.03 -10.76 -5.52
CA LEU A 58 -0.17 -11.62 -6.32
C LEU A 58 0.39 -12.79 -5.50
N ILE A 59 0.84 -12.56 -4.26
CA ILE A 59 1.36 -13.61 -3.38
C ILE A 59 0.25 -14.65 -3.07
N LYS A 60 -0.99 -14.19 -2.86
CA LYS A 60 -2.15 -15.08 -2.67
C LYS A 60 -2.41 -15.93 -3.91
N ALA A 61 -2.45 -15.31 -5.10
CA ALA A 61 -2.64 -16.00 -6.37
C ALA A 61 -1.54 -17.04 -6.64
N LEU A 62 -0.27 -16.71 -6.35
CA LEU A 62 0.85 -17.65 -6.49
C LEU A 62 0.71 -18.85 -5.54
N ARG A 63 0.23 -18.65 -4.32
CA ARG A 63 0.00 -19.74 -3.37
C ARG A 63 -1.10 -20.68 -3.82
N GLU A 64 -2.16 -20.14 -4.39
CA GLU A 64 -3.29 -20.93 -4.92
C GLU A 64 -2.87 -21.71 -6.16
N ALA A 65 -2.26 -21.04 -7.14
CA ALA A 65 -1.88 -21.66 -8.41
C ALA A 65 -0.72 -22.66 -8.27
N TYR A 66 0.20 -22.42 -7.35
CA TYR A 66 1.41 -23.22 -7.16
C TYR A 66 1.53 -23.79 -5.73
N ALA A 67 0.46 -24.38 -5.22
CA ALA A 67 0.37 -24.88 -3.84
C ALA A 67 1.50 -25.83 -3.42
N ASN A 68 2.07 -26.59 -4.36
CA ASN A 68 3.15 -27.56 -4.12
C ASN A 68 4.56 -26.91 -4.17
N ALA A 69 4.68 -25.65 -4.59
CA ALA A 69 5.96 -24.97 -4.66
C ALA A 69 6.23 -24.16 -3.39
N PRO A 70 7.41 -24.25 -2.76
CA PRO A 70 7.76 -23.38 -1.68
C PRO A 70 7.73 -21.92 -2.14
N LEU A 71 6.98 -21.07 -1.45
CA LEU A 71 6.94 -19.62 -1.72
C LEU A 71 7.81 -18.88 -0.71
N VAL A 72 8.79 -18.15 -1.22
CA VAL A 72 9.70 -17.33 -0.42
C VAL A 72 9.38 -15.87 -0.62
N VAL A 73 9.15 -15.15 0.46
CA VAL A 73 8.99 -13.70 0.45
C VAL A 73 10.16 -13.06 1.17
N THR A 74 10.84 -12.13 0.51
CA THR A 74 11.94 -11.38 1.13
C THR A 74 11.60 -9.91 1.29
N THR A 75 12.02 -9.34 2.42
CA THR A 75 11.89 -7.89 2.69
C THR A 75 13.24 -7.31 3.08
N VAL A 76 13.33 -5.97 3.16
CA VAL A 76 14.51 -5.26 3.68
C VAL A 76 14.20 -4.57 5.00
N THR A 77 12.95 -4.10 5.21
CA THR A 77 12.57 -3.37 6.43
C THR A 77 11.96 -4.29 7.50
N PRO A 78 12.18 -4.00 8.80
CA PRO A 78 11.54 -4.75 9.89
C PRO A 78 10.01 -4.69 9.83
N THR A 79 9.45 -3.52 9.50
CA THR A 79 8.00 -3.33 9.34
C THR A 79 7.44 -4.14 8.17
N GLY A 80 8.18 -4.25 7.05
CA GLY A 80 7.82 -5.14 5.95
C GLY A 80 7.82 -6.61 6.37
N SER A 81 8.85 -7.02 7.15
CA SER A 81 8.93 -8.37 7.74
C SER A 81 7.74 -8.70 8.61
N GLU A 82 7.35 -7.77 9.49
CA GLU A 82 6.18 -7.93 10.35
C GLU A 82 4.89 -8.04 9.52
N ARG A 83 4.76 -7.20 8.49
CA ARG A 83 3.59 -7.24 7.60
C ARG A 83 3.44 -8.57 6.87
N VAL A 84 4.54 -9.15 6.39
CA VAL A 84 4.51 -10.49 5.77
C VAL A 84 4.00 -11.55 6.76
N ARG A 85 4.46 -11.51 8.02
CA ARG A 85 4.00 -12.44 9.05
C ARG A 85 2.51 -12.27 9.36
N GLN A 86 2.03 -11.04 9.47
CA GLN A 86 0.62 -10.74 9.71
C GLN A 86 -0.28 -11.25 8.58
N LEU A 87 0.14 -11.09 7.31
CA LEU A 87 -0.67 -11.47 6.16
C LEU A 87 -0.62 -12.97 5.85
N PHE A 88 0.54 -13.60 6.04
CA PHE A 88 0.78 -14.93 5.50
C PHE A 88 1.17 -15.97 6.56
N GLY A 89 1.56 -15.55 7.76
CA GLY A 89 2.00 -16.47 8.82
C GLY A 89 3.09 -17.42 8.32
N ASP A 90 2.89 -18.71 8.58
CA ASP A 90 3.82 -19.79 8.17
C ASP A 90 3.55 -20.31 6.75
N SER A 91 2.59 -19.72 6.04
CA SER A 91 2.24 -20.15 4.69
C SER A 91 3.25 -19.72 3.61
N VAL A 92 4.23 -18.88 3.98
CA VAL A 92 5.38 -18.48 3.15
C VAL A 92 6.66 -18.52 3.98
N TYR A 93 7.79 -18.81 3.32
CA TYR A 93 9.11 -18.67 3.95
C TYR A 93 9.55 -17.22 3.90
N HIS A 94 9.58 -16.52 5.04
CA HIS A 94 10.03 -15.15 5.10
C HIS A 94 11.45 -15.03 5.64
N VAL A 95 12.32 -14.36 4.85
CA VAL A 95 13.69 -13.99 5.23
C VAL A 95 14.03 -12.58 4.75
N TYR A 96 15.01 -11.93 5.40
CA TYR A 96 15.52 -10.68 4.86
C TYR A 96 16.35 -10.91 3.60
N LEU A 97 16.19 -10.04 2.60
CA LEU A 97 17.09 -10.02 1.45
C LEU A 97 18.52 -9.77 1.90
N PRO A 98 19.51 -10.54 1.40
CA PRO A 98 20.91 -10.23 1.71
C PRO A 98 21.33 -8.92 1.05
N TYR A 99 22.29 -8.23 1.63
CA TYR A 99 22.98 -7.15 0.95
C TYR A 99 23.55 -7.64 -0.38
N ASP A 100 23.60 -6.77 -1.39
CA ASP A 100 24.03 -7.12 -2.74
C ASP A 100 25.55 -7.36 -2.83
N LEU A 101 26.05 -8.21 -1.95
CA LEU A 101 27.43 -8.67 -1.87
C LEU A 101 27.52 -10.06 -2.50
N PRO A 102 28.50 -10.33 -3.38
CA PRO A 102 28.56 -11.60 -4.12
C PRO A 102 28.48 -12.84 -3.24
N PHE A 103 29.18 -12.85 -2.09
CA PHE A 103 29.16 -13.98 -1.15
C PHE A 103 27.79 -14.15 -0.46
N ALA A 104 27.15 -13.03 -0.06
CA ALA A 104 25.86 -13.07 0.62
C ALA A 104 24.74 -13.53 -0.34
N VAL A 105 24.73 -12.98 -1.54
CA VAL A 105 23.86 -13.41 -2.64
C VAL A 105 24.07 -14.89 -2.98
N SER A 106 25.33 -15.35 -3.05
CA SER A 106 25.61 -16.77 -3.36
C SER A 106 25.06 -17.72 -2.29
N ARG A 107 25.17 -17.36 -0.98
CA ARG A 107 24.57 -18.14 0.13
C ARG A 107 23.05 -18.17 0.05
N PHE A 108 22.43 -17.02 -0.21
CA PHE A 108 20.99 -16.90 -0.41
C PHE A 108 20.51 -17.84 -1.53
N MET A 109 21.11 -17.73 -2.70
CA MET A 109 20.75 -18.54 -3.86
C MET A 109 20.93 -20.05 -3.63
N LYS A 110 21.96 -20.47 -2.86
CA LYS A 110 22.17 -21.86 -2.47
C LYS A 110 21.08 -22.36 -1.52
N ARG A 111 20.53 -21.48 -0.68
CA ARG A 111 19.51 -21.82 0.32
C ARG A 111 18.11 -21.85 -0.25
N VAL A 112 17.75 -20.81 -1.02
CA VAL A 112 16.40 -20.60 -1.55
C VAL A 112 16.15 -21.39 -2.82
N ARG A 113 17.18 -21.57 -3.66
CA ARG A 113 17.13 -22.31 -4.95
C ARG A 113 15.87 -22.00 -5.77
N PRO A 114 15.63 -20.72 -6.10
CA PRO A 114 14.41 -20.34 -6.78
C PRO A 114 14.42 -20.87 -8.23
N ARG A 115 13.25 -21.28 -8.72
CA ARG A 115 12.99 -21.53 -10.15
C ARG A 115 12.48 -20.30 -10.88
N LEU A 116 12.01 -19.29 -10.12
CA LEU A 116 11.59 -17.98 -10.62
C LEU A 116 11.86 -16.92 -9.54
N ALA A 117 12.40 -15.77 -9.95
CA ALA A 117 12.59 -14.59 -9.10
C ALA A 117 11.67 -13.47 -9.55
N ILE A 118 10.86 -12.93 -8.66
CA ILE A 118 9.87 -11.88 -8.87
C ILE A 118 10.23 -10.70 -7.99
N ILE A 119 10.63 -9.59 -8.59
CA ILE A 119 10.99 -8.35 -7.89
C ILE A 119 9.83 -7.36 -8.02
N VAL A 120 9.37 -6.82 -6.90
CA VAL A 120 8.26 -5.86 -6.87
C VAL A 120 8.80 -4.44 -6.97
N GLU A 121 8.16 -3.61 -7.79
CA GLU A 121 8.45 -2.19 -8.03
C GLU A 121 9.86 -1.94 -8.63
N THR A 122 10.68 -1.06 -8.02
CA THR A 122 11.93 -0.56 -8.61
C THR A 122 13.14 -0.94 -7.76
N GLU A 123 13.48 -2.21 -7.74
CA GLU A 123 14.60 -2.70 -6.94
C GLU A 123 15.68 -3.33 -7.83
N ILE A 124 16.68 -2.51 -8.22
CA ILE A 124 17.77 -2.95 -9.09
C ILE A 124 18.99 -3.34 -8.24
N TRP A 125 19.22 -4.64 -8.09
CA TRP A 125 20.31 -5.25 -7.33
C TRP A 125 21.27 -6.00 -8.29
N PRO A 126 22.36 -5.36 -8.77
CA PRO A 126 23.17 -5.88 -9.86
C PRO A 126 23.75 -7.27 -9.61
N ASN A 127 24.34 -7.54 -8.43
CA ASN A 127 24.93 -8.85 -8.14
C ASN A 127 23.86 -9.94 -8.04
N LEU A 128 22.69 -9.60 -7.48
CA LEU A 128 21.54 -10.49 -7.40
C LEU A 128 21.04 -10.86 -8.80
N TYR A 129 20.92 -9.88 -9.68
CA TYR A 129 20.47 -10.06 -11.06
C TYR A 129 21.47 -10.91 -11.87
N PHE A 130 22.77 -10.62 -11.77
CA PHE A 130 23.83 -11.44 -12.37
C PHE A 130 23.85 -12.86 -11.80
N ALA A 131 23.56 -13.02 -10.50
CA ALA A 131 23.48 -14.34 -9.89
C ALA A 131 22.30 -15.17 -10.38
N CYS A 132 21.15 -14.56 -10.67
CA CYS A 132 20.01 -15.18 -11.32
C CYS A 132 20.38 -15.63 -12.74
N LYS A 133 20.90 -14.71 -13.56
CA LYS A 133 21.33 -15.02 -14.94
C LYS A 133 22.35 -16.15 -14.99
N LYS A 134 23.38 -16.11 -14.13
CA LYS A 134 24.42 -17.17 -14.08
C LYS A 134 23.87 -18.54 -13.73
N ARG A 135 22.74 -18.62 -13.02
CA ARG A 135 22.09 -19.87 -12.60
C ARG A 135 20.92 -20.29 -13.49
N GLY A 136 20.64 -19.54 -14.57
CA GLY A 136 19.50 -19.80 -15.44
C GLY A 136 18.14 -19.56 -14.77
N ILE A 137 18.10 -18.75 -13.70
CA ILE A 137 16.86 -18.44 -13.00
C ILE A 137 16.18 -17.26 -13.72
N PRO A 138 14.97 -17.45 -14.28
CA PRO A 138 14.22 -16.35 -14.84
C PRO A 138 13.95 -15.28 -13.78
N LEU A 139 14.16 -14.01 -14.16
CA LEU A 139 13.98 -12.85 -13.29
C LEU A 139 12.94 -11.93 -13.91
N MET A 140 11.91 -11.61 -13.16
CA MET A 140 10.86 -10.68 -13.54
C MET A 140 10.82 -9.48 -12.61
N ILE A 141 10.49 -8.31 -13.15
CA ILE A 141 10.10 -7.15 -12.36
C ILE A 141 8.61 -6.97 -12.55
N VAL A 142 7.83 -6.97 -11.46
CA VAL A 142 6.38 -6.83 -11.49
C VAL A 142 5.95 -5.58 -10.74
N ASN A 143 4.77 -5.05 -11.07
CA ASN A 143 4.33 -3.76 -10.54
C ASN A 143 5.41 -2.69 -10.76
N ALA A 144 6.12 -2.77 -11.88
CA ALA A 144 7.32 -1.99 -12.13
C ALA A 144 6.98 -0.51 -12.23
N ARG A 145 7.54 0.28 -11.32
CA ARG A 145 7.38 1.74 -11.24
C ARG A 145 8.74 2.39 -11.30
N LEU A 146 8.89 3.45 -12.08
CA LEU A 146 10.15 4.18 -12.17
C LEU A 146 9.89 5.69 -12.19
N SER A 147 10.15 6.37 -11.07
CA SER A 147 9.99 7.82 -11.00
C SER A 147 11.03 8.54 -11.87
N GLU A 148 10.71 9.75 -12.31
CA GLU A 148 11.67 10.57 -13.05
C GLU A 148 12.93 10.89 -12.23
N ARG A 149 12.76 11.07 -10.92
CA ARG A 149 13.88 11.25 -9.98
C ARG A 149 14.80 10.03 -9.98
N SER A 150 14.24 8.82 -9.93
CA SER A 150 15.02 7.58 -9.99
C SER A 150 15.71 7.41 -11.34
N LEU A 151 15.01 7.70 -12.44
CA LEU A 151 15.59 7.66 -13.78
C LEU A 151 16.81 8.58 -13.89
N ARG A 152 16.72 9.83 -13.40
CA ARG A 152 17.86 10.75 -13.34
C ARG A 152 18.97 10.24 -12.42
N GLY A 153 18.63 9.64 -11.28
CA GLY A 153 19.58 9.07 -10.32
C GLY A 153 20.40 7.89 -10.87
N TYR A 154 19.85 7.15 -11.85
CA TYR A 154 20.56 6.04 -12.49
C TYR A 154 21.53 6.47 -13.60
N ARG A 155 21.47 7.70 -14.10
CA ARG A 155 22.36 8.18 -15.18
C ARG A 155 23.84 7.97 -14.92
N PRO A 156 24.41 8.27 -13.71
CA PRO A 156 25.83 8.07 -13.45
C PRO A 156 26.28 6.61 -13.52
N LEU A 157 25.34 5.66 -13.31
CA LEU A 157 25.56 4.22 -13.30
C LEU A 157 24.89 3.51 -14.48
N GLN A 158 24.58 4.25 -15.57
CA GLN A 158 23.76 3.75 -16.68
C GLN A 158 24.27 2.43 -17.27
N GLY A 159 25.58 2.27 -17.45
CA GLY A 159 26.17 1.03 -17.96
C GLY A 159 25.90 -0.18 -17.06
N LEU A 160 26.05 -0.01 -15.74
CA LEU A 160 25.78 -1.05 -14.75
C LEU A 160 24.29 -1.38 -14.68
N VAL A 161 23.45 -0.34 -14.64
CA VAL A 161 21.97 -0.50 -14.59
C VAL A 161 21.47 -1.20 -15.85
N ARG A 162 21.92 -0.78 -17.03
CA ARG A 162 21.59 -1.43 -18.30
C ARG A 162 22.02 -2.92 -18.32
N SER A 163 23.22 -3.21 -17.83
CA SER A 163 23.73 -4.58 -17.75
C SER A 163 22.90 -5.43 -16.77
N ALA A 164 22.51 -4.86 -15.63
CA ALA A 164 21.65 -5.54 -14.66
C ALA A 164 20.25 -5.78 -15.24
N LEU A 165 19.62 -4.77 -15.82
CA LEU A 165 18.32 -4.89 -16.48
C LEU A 165 18.36 -5.85 -17.69
N GLY A 166 19.51 -6.01 -18.35
CA GLY A 166 19.73 -7.04 -19.35
C GLY A 166 19.63 -8.48 -18.85
N CYS A 167 19.60 -8.69 -17.52
CA CYS A 167 19.35 -9.99 -16.89
C CYS A 167 17.85 -10.27 -16.69
N VAL A 168 16.98 -9.26 -16.79
CA VAL A 168 15.56 -9.39 -16.57
C VAL A 168 14.88 -9.97 -17.80
N ARG A 169 14.10 -11.03 -17.63
CA ARG A 169 13.34 -11.68 -18.72
C ARG A 169 12.13 -10.87 -19.12
N GLN A 170 11.37 -10.36 -18.10
CA GLN A 170 10.12 -9.67 -18.31
C GLN A 170 9.96 -8.53 -17.29
N ILE A 171 9.46 -7.38 -17.75
CA ILE A 171 9.05 -6.25 -16.91
C ILE A 171 7.56 -6.02 -17.11
N ALA A 172 6.78 -6.17 -16.04
CA ALA A 172 5.37 -5.85 -15.98
C ALA A 172 5.21 -4.46 -15.34
N ALA A 173 5.12 -3.43 -16.19
CA ALA A 173 5.07 -2.02 -15.77
C ALA A 173 3.66 -1.62 -15.30
N GLN A 174 3.58 -0.73 -14.31
CA GLN A 174 2.30 -0.20 -13.83
C GLN A 174 1.60 0.67 -14.88
N SER A 175 2.37 1.44 -15.63
CA SER A 175 1.83 2.41 -16.59
C SER A 175 2.65 2.47 -17.88
N ARG A 176 2.07 3.09 -18.92
CA ARG A 176 2.79 3.41 -20.16
C ARG A 176 3.98 4.34 -19.91
N THR A 177 3.86 5.24 -18.95
CA THR A 177 4.93 6.16 -18.55
C THR A 177 6.11 5.41 -17.93
N ASP A 178 5.84 4.44 -17.04
CA ASP A 178 6.88 3.59 -16.46
C ASP A 178 7.55 2.73 -17.53
N ALA A 179 6.78 2.13 -18.42
CA ALA A 179 7.29 1.37 -19.55
C ALA A 179 8.24 2.21 -20.44
N ALA A 180 7.88 3.47 -20.72
CA ALA A 180 8.73 4.38 -21.48
C ALA A 180 10.04 4.68 -20.74
N ARG A 181 10.01 4.89 -19.43
CA ARG A 181 11.21 5.15 -18.61
C ARG A 181 12.15 3.93 -18.57
N TYR A 182 11.63 2.70 -18.50
CA TYR A 182 12.46 1.48 -18.60
C TYR A 182 13.13 1.34 -19.99
N ARG A 183 12.45 1.76 -21.07
CA ARG A 183 13.06 1.84 -22.41
C ARG A 183 14.23 2.83 -22.45
N LEU A 184 14.10 3.98 -21.78
CA LEU A 184 15.17 4.97 -21.63
C LEU A 184 16.39 4.43 -20.86
N LEU A 185 16.20 3.45 -19.97
CA LEU A 185 17.29 2.72 -19.31
C LEU A 185 17.93 1.64 -20.21
N GLY A 186 17.42 1.45 -21.43
CA GLY A 186 17.96 0.52 -22.41
C GLY A 186 17.39 -0.89 -22.33
N VAL A 187 16.21 -1.05 -21.75
CA VAL A 187 15.48 -2.33 -21.77
C VAL A 187 14.83 -2.50 -23.14
N ASP A 188 14.96 -3.72 -23.69
CA ASP A 188 14.30 -4.11 -24.94
C ASP A 188 12.77 -3.98 -24.81
N PRO A 189 12.09 -3.24 -25.72
CA PRO A 189 10.64 -3.08 -25.69
C PRO A 189 9.86 -4.41 -25.67
N SER A 190 10.37 -5.47 -26.30
CA SER A 190 9.73 -6.79 -26.32
C SER A 190 9.62 -7.45 -24.92
N ARG A 191 10.46 -7.00 -23.97
CA ARG A 191 10.47 -7.47 -22.60
C ARG A 191 9.61 -6.62 -21.65
N ILE A 192 8.93 -5.60 -22.17
CA ILE A 192 8.11 -4.69 -21.33
C ILE A 192 6.65 -4.83 -21.73
N VAL A 193 5.83 -5.20 -20.75
CA VAL A 193 4.37 -5.23 -20.86
C VAL A 193 3.77 -4.27 -19.85
N VAL A 194 2.74 -3.53 -20.20
CA VAL A 194 1.96 -2.73 -19.26
C VAL A 194 0.90 -3.64 -18.64
N SER A 195 1.09 -4.00 -17.38
CA SER A 195 0.19 -4.89 -16.64
C SER A 195 -0.83 -4.16 -15.78
N GLY A 196 -0.63 -2.86 -15.52
CA GLY A 196 -1.40 -2.12 -14.52
C GLY A 196 -0.80 -2.23 -13.12
N ASN A 197 -1.45 -1.60 -12.15
CA ASN A 197 -0.98 -1.53 -10.77
C ASN A 197 -1.69 -2.57 -9.92
N LEU A 198 -0.93 -3.48 -9.29
CA LEU A 198 -1.44 -4.55 -8.43
C LEU A 198 -2.31 -4.05 -7.26
N LYS A 199 -2.16 -2.79 -6.85
CA LYS A 199 -2.96 -2.20 -5.76
C LYS A 199 -4.45 -2.14 -6.08
N PHE A 200 -4.84 -2.06 -7.35
CA PHE A 200 -6.25 -2.07 -7.76
C PHE A 200 -6.90 -3.45 -7.62
N ASP A 201 -6.13 -4.53 -7.55
CA ASP A 201 -6.64 -5.89 -7.35
C ASP A 201 -6.84 -6.23 -5.87
N MET A 202 -6.84 -5.22 -4.99
CA MET A 202 -7.18 -5.44 -3.58
C MET A 202 -8.56 -6.08 -3.45
N PRO A 203 -8.74 -7.04 -2.54
CA PRO A 203 -10.06 -7.64 -2.31
C PRO A 203 -11.01 -6.61 -1.70
N VAL A 204 -12.24 -6.60 -2.17
CA VAL A 204 -13.36 -5.88 -1.55
C VAL A 204 -14.25 -6.94 -0.89
N PRO A 205 -14.16 -7.13 0.45
CA PRO A 205 -14.94 -8.15 1.12
C PRO A 205 -16.44 -7.83 1.03
N TYR A 206 -17.22 -8.74 0.47
CA TYR A 206 -18.68 -8.58 0.39
C TYR A 206 -19.31 -8.39 1.78
N ALA A 207 -18.79 -9.07 2.79
CA ALA A 207 -19.20 -8.90 4.18
C ALA A 207 -19.04 -7.47 4.70
N ALA A 208 -18.00 -6.73 4.25
CA ALA A 208 -17.81 -5.34 4.65
C ALA A 208 -18.86 -4.40 4.01
N ILE A 209 -19.28 -4.70 2.77
CA ILE A 209 -20.36 -3.95 2.10
C ILE A 209 -21.66 -4.18 2.86
N GLN A 210 -22.03 -5.46 3.13
CA GLN A 210 -23.25 -5.79 3.88
C GLN A 210 -23.25 -5.16 5.29
N ALA A 211 -22.11 -5.22 6.00
CA ALA A 211 -21.98 -4.59 7.31
C ALA A 211 -22.17 -3.07 7.23
N GLY A 212 -21.63 -2.42 6.20
CA GLY A 212 -21.81 -0.98 5.97
C GLY A 212 -23.27 -0.61 5.68
N GLU A 213 -23.98 -1.38 4.87
CA GLU A 213 -25.41 -1.21 4.60
C GLU A 213 -26.25 -1.38 5.87
N GLU A 214 -25.90 -2.35 6.72
CA GLU A 214 -26.56 -2.56 8.01
C GLU A 214 -26.35 -1.37 8.94
N LEU A 215 -25.11 -0.88 9.09
CA LEU A 215 -24.80 0.32 9.85
C LEU A 215 -25.61 1.52 9.33
N ARG A 216 -25.69 1.69 8.00
CA ARG A 216 -26.43 2.77 7.39
C ARG A 216 -27.93 2.71 7.69
N ARG A 217 -28.54 1.51 7.71
CA ARG A 217 -29.94 1.34 8.11
C ARG A 217 -30.17 1.73 9.58
N GLN A 218 -29.24 1.36 10.46
CA GLN A 218 -29.35 1.66 11.90
C GLN A 218 -29.16 3.15 12.20
N TRP A 219 -28.30 3.87 11.46
CA TRP A 219 -28.09 5.31 11.63
C TRP A 219 -29.15 6.17 10.95
N GLY A 220 -29.93 5.59 10.04
CA GLY A 220 -30.89 6.27 9.20
C GLY A 220 -30.31 6.67 7.83
N HIS A 221 -30.99 6.31 6.76
CA HIS A 221 -30.54 6.54 5.39
C HIS A 221 -30.33 8.02 5.04
N LEU A 222 -31.08 8.92 5.67
CA LEU A 222 -31.02 10.36 5.42
C LEU A 222 -30.02 11.11 6.29
N ARG A 223 -29.48 10.47 7.33
CA ARG A 223 -28.50 11.08 8.22
C ARG A 223 -27.20 11.35 7.44
N PRO A 224 -26.68 12.61 7.43
CA PRO A 224 -25.39 12.88 6.80
C PRO A 224 -24.26 12.20 7.61
N VAL A 225 -23.47 11.36 6.94
CA VAL A 225 -22.34 10.63 7.58
C VAL A 225 -21.08 10.82 6.77
N TRP A 226 -20.02 11.27 7.39
CA TRP A 226 -18.72 11.32 6.75
C TRP A 226 -17.64 10.67 7.61
N ILE A 227 -16.58 10.19 6.97
CA ILE A 227 -15.51 9.47 7.67
C ILE A 227 -14.17 10.15 7.43
N ALA A 228 -13.39 10.31 8.51
CA ALA A 228 -11.96 10.61 8.48
C ALA A 228 -11.20 9.32 8.81
N GLY A 229 -10.75 8.62 7.77
CA GLY A 229 -10.11 7.32 7.87
C GLY A 229 -8.59 7.41 7.95
N SER A 230 -7.96 6.63 8.82
CA SER A 230 -6.50 6.54 9.00
C SER A 230 -5.84 7.88 9.35
N THR A 231 -6.42 8.62 10.29
CA THR A 231 -5.89 9.92 10.72
C THR A 231 -4.60 9.78 11.52
N HIS A 232 -3.77 10.80 11.45
CA HIS A 232 -2.51 10.93 12.18
C HIS A 232 -2.51 12.14 13.11
N GLU A 233 -1.47 12.21 13.95
CA GLU A 233 -1.20 13.39 14.75
C GLU A 233 -1.09 14.65 13.88
N GLY A 234 -1.80 15.70 14.27
CA GLY A 234 -1.91 16.95 13.52
C GLY A 234 -3.09 17.01 12.56
N GLU A 235 -3.80 15.90 12.33
CA GLU A 235 -4.99 15.88 11.47
C GLU A 235 -6.31 15.84 12.27
N GLU A 236 -6.29 15.22 13.46
CA GLU A 236 -7.52 15.00 14.21
C GLU A 236 -8.19 16.31 14.64
N LEU A 237 -7.41 17.32 15.05
CA LEU A 237 -7.97 18.63 15.42
C LEU A 237 -8.61 19.33 14.21
N PRO A 238 -7.95 19.50 13.05
CA PRO A 238 -8.60 20.01 11.84
C PRO A 238 -9.87 19.23 11.43
N VAL A 239 -9.88 17.91 11.59
CA VAL A 239 -11.06 17.07 11.30
C VAL A 239 -12.22 17.41 12.25
N LEU A 240 -11.96 17.55 13.56
CA LEU A 240 -12.98 17.90 14.55
C LEU A 240 -13.49 19.33 14.35
N GLU A 241 -12.61 20.28 14.03
CA GLU A 241 -13.00 21.68 13.71
C GLU A 241 -13.86 21.72 12.44
N ALA A 242 -13.50 20.93 11.42
CA ALA A 242 -14.32 20.77 10.23
C ALA A 242 -15.71 20.22 10.57
N HIS A 243 -15.81 19.27 11.49
CA HIS A 243 -17.09 18.74 11.92
C HIS A 243 -17.92 19.76 12.70
N LEU A 244 -17.32 20.59 13.57
CA LEU A 244 -18.02 21.73 14.19
C LEU A 244 -18.60 22.67 13.13
N HIS A 245 -17.86 22.93 12.05
CA HIS A 245 -18.37 23.75 10.95
C HIS A 245 -19.58 23.10 10.26
N VAL A 246 -19.53 21.77 10.03
CA VAL A 246 -20.62 20.99 9.43
C VAL A 246 -21.87 21.02 10.30
N LEU A 247 -21.74 20.78 11.62
CA LEU A 247 -22.87 20.74 12.56
C LEU A 247 -23.65 22.05 12.64
N LYS A 248 -23.05 23.22 12.38
CA LYS A 248 -23.76 24.49 12.29
C LYS A 248 -24.83 24.54 11.21
N ARG A 249 -24.73 23.68 10.20
CA ARG A 249 -25.64 23.62 9.03
C ARG A 249 -26.39 22.29 8.92
N LEU A 250 -25.83 21.23 9.45
CA LEU A 250 -26.35 19.85 9.46
C LEU A 250 -26.22 19.31 10.88
N PRO A 251 -27.12 19.68 11.81
CA PRO A 251 -27.00 19.31 13.25
C PRO A 251 -26.99 17.80 13.51
N ASP A 252 -27.61 17.01 12.61
CA ASP A 252 -27.69 15.55 12.74
C ASP A 252 -26.50 14.82 12.11
N ALA A 253 -25.52 15.55 11.55
CA ALA A 253 -24.37 14.94 10.90
C ALA A 253 -23.57 14.07 11.88
N LEU A 254 -23.07 12.95 11.39
CA LEU A 254 -22.18 12.04 12.12
C LEU A 254 -20.79 12.05 11.49
N LEU A 255 -19.78 12.27 12.31
CA LEU A 255 -18.39 12.03 11.96
C LEU A 255 -17.95 10.66 12.46
N LEU A 256 -17.43 9.83 11.57
CA LEU A 256 -16.67 8.63 11.90
C LEU A 256 -15.18 9.01 11.87
N ILE A 257 -14.44 8.81 12.95
CA ILE A 257 -13.00 9.08 12.99
C ILE A 257 -12.23 7.82 13.37
N ALA A 258 -11.30 7.42 12.49
CA ALA A 258 -10.51 6.19 12.63
C ALA A 258 -9.01 6.54 12.67
N PRO A 259 -8.40 6.67 13.85
CA PRO A 259 -6.95 6.88 13.97
C PRO A 259 -6.15 5.70 13.43
N ARG A 260 -5.05 5.98 12.73
CA ARG A 260 -4.20 4.96 12.10
C ARG A 260 -3.48 4.05 13.11
N HIS A 261 -3.19 4.57 14.29
CA HIS A 261 -2.39 3.90 15.31
C HIS A 261 -3.18 3.71 16.61
N PRO A 262 -3.21 2.48 17.18
CA PRO A 262 -3.96 2.19 18.40
C PRO A 262 -3.59 3.07 19.60
N GLU A 263 -2.32 3.47 19.71
CA GLU A 263 -1.84 4.38 20.78
C GLU A 263 -2.50 5.76 20.74
N ARG A 264 -3.13 6.15 19.63
CA ARG A 264 -3.84 7.42 19.50
C ARG A 264 -5.31 7.37 19.89
N PHE A 265 -5.91 6.18 20.01
CA PHE A 265 -7.35 6.04 20.25
C PHE A 265 -7.81 6.86 21.46
N LYS A 266 -7.15 6.71 22.60
CA LYS A 266 -7.48 7.47 23.83
C LYS A 266 -7.23 8.97 23.72
N LEU A 267 -6.23 9.38 22.96
CA LEU A 267 -5.94 10.80 22.73
C LEU A 267 -7.05 11.44 21.89
N VAL A 268 -7.51 10.76 20.84
CA VAL A 268 -8.61 11.23 20.00
C VAL A 268 -9.92 11.29 20.79
N GLU A 269 -10.25 10.26 21.59
CA GLU A 269 -11.41 10.31 22.49
C GLU A 269 -11.36 11.55 23.42
N SER A 270 -10.20 11.84 24.03
CA SER A 270 -10.02 13.00 24.88
C SER A 270 -10.22 14.31 24.12
N SER A 271 -9.70 14.41 22.89
CA SER A 271 -9.88 15.60 22.04
C SER A 271 -11.35 15.81 21.67
N VAL A 272 -12.07 14.74 21.32
CA VAL A 272 -13.51 14.79 21.02
C VAL A 272 -14.29 15.31 22.21
N ARG A 273 -14.03 14.78 23.42
CA ARG A 273 -14.71 15.22 24.66
C ARG A 273 -14.38 16.66 25.02
N SER A 274 -13.11 17.08 24.88
CA SER A 274 -12.69 18.46 25.23
C SER A 274 -13.33 19.52 24.36
N LEU A 275 -13.70 19.17 23.11
CA LEU A 275 -14.44 20.05 22.20
C LEU A 275 -15.97 20.01 22.40
N GLY A 276 -16.45 19.23 23.39
CA GLY A 276 -17.86 19.20 23.78
C GLY A 276 -18.76 18.30 22.91
N PHE A 277 -18.19 17.44 22.06
CA PHE A 277 -19.00 16.52 21.26
C PHE A 277 -19.62 15.40 22.10
N THR A 278 -20.84 15.04 21.77
CA THR A 278 -21.42 13.74 22.17
C THR A 278 -20.80 12.63 21.32
N MET A 279 -20.23 11.63 21.95
CA MET A 279 -19.49 10.59 21.25
C MET A 279 -19.78 9.19 21.75
N ALA A 280 -19.62 8.21 20.85
CA ALA A 280 -19.50 6.80 21.14
C ALA A 280 -18.19 6.24 20.57
N THR A 281 -17.76 5.07 21.04
CA THR A 281 -16.60 4.35 20.54
C THR A 281 -16.99 2.98 20.01
N ARG A 282 -16.25 2.47 19.05
CA ARG A 282 -16.51 1.14 18.49
C ARG A 282 -16.34 0.02 19.52
N SER A 283 -15.41 0.17 20.45
CA SER A 283 -15.14 -0.81 21.50
C SER A 283 -16.21 -0.85 22.59
N ALA A 284 -16.85 0.29 22.92
CA ALA A 284 -17.88 0.38 23.93
C ALA A 284 -19.30 0.23 23.37
N ASP A 285 -19.57 0.92 22.26
CA ASP A 285 -20.87 0.98 21.62
C ASP A 285 -20.76 0.45 20.19
N ARG A 286 -21.40 -0.66 19.92
CA ARG A 286 -21.35 -1.28 18.59
C ARG A 286 -21.91 -0.38 17.48
N VAL A 287 -22.83 0.52 17.84
CA VAL A 287 -23.51 1.43 16.90
C VAL A 287 -23.79 2.77 17.57
N PRO A 288 -23.40 3.92 16.98
CA PRO A 288 -23.75 5.23 17.54
C PRO A 288 -25.25 5.51 17.39
N SER A 289 -25.85 6.05 18.45
CA SER A 289 -27.25 6.50 18.44
C SER A 289 -27.41 7.84 17.71
N ALA A 290 -28.66 8.28 17.52
CA ALA A 290 -28.95 9.58 16.94
C ALA A 290 -28.38 10.76 17.74
N ALA A 291 -28.16 10.60 19.05
CA ALA A 291 -27.61 11.63 19.92
C ALA A 291 -26.10 11.84 19.75
N HIS A 292 -25.36 10.89 19.18
CA HIS A 292 -23.91 11.00 19.03
C HIS A 292 -23.55 11.79 17.76
N GLN A 293 -22.65 12.75 17.92
CA GLN A 293 -22.10 13.57 16.85
C GLN A 293 -20.82 12.97 16.25
N VAL A 294 -20.04 12.28 17.09
CA VAL A 294 -18.78 11.64 16.68
C VAL A 294 -18.77 10.19 17.09
N PHE A 295 -18.30 9.32 16.21
CA PHE A 295 -18.04 7.92 16.49
C PHE A 295 -16.55 7.61 16.26
N VAL A 296 -15.85 7.30 17.34
CA VAL A 296 -14.44 6.93 17.28
C VAL A 296 -14.32 5.45 16.98
N ILE A 297 -13.66 5.13 15.85
CA ILE A 297 -13.37 3.76 15.45
C ILE A 297 -12.02 3.36 16.06
N ASP A 298 -12.08 2.85 17.29
CA ASP A 298 -10.94 2.36 18.06
C ASP A 298 -10.70 0.85 17.86
N ALA A 299 -10.90 0.41 16.61
CA ALA A 299 -10.71 -0.97 16.18
C ALA A 299 -9.89 -1.01 14.89
N MET A 300 -9.09 -2.07 14.72
CA MET A 300 -8.27 -2.26 13.52
C MET A 300 -8.91 -3.27 12.57
N GLY A 301 -8.76 -3.03 11.26
CA GLY A 301 -9.19 -3.98 10.22
C GLY A 301 -10.66 -3.86 9.79
N GLU A 302 -11.42 -2.92 10.35
CA GLU A 302 -12.85 -2.75 10.08
C GLU A 302 -13.17 -1.54 9.16
N LEU A 303 -12.16 -0.82 8.67
CA LEU A 303 -12.35 0.48 8.02
C LEU A 303 -13.24 0.41 6.77
N MET A 304 -13.17 -0.69 5.99
CA MET A 304 -13.95 -0.87 4.77
C MET A 304 -15.46 -0.80 5.01
N GLN A 305 -15.99 -1.40 6.09
CA GLN A 305 -17.42 -1.33 6.40
C GLN A 305 -17.89 0.09 6.74
N PHE A 306 -17.02 0.89 7.36
CA PHE A 306 -17.33 2.27 7.67
C PHE A 306 -17.25 3.20 6.46
N TYR A 307 -16.34 2.93 5.52
CA TYR A 307 -16.37 3.59 4.21
C TYR A 307 -17.66 3.27 3.44
N ALA A 308 -18.11 2.00 3.47
CA ALA A 308 -19.35 1.60 2.83
C ALA A 308 -20.61 2.27 3.45
N ALA A 309 -20.54 2.65 4.74
CA ALA A 309 -21.62 3.32 5.44
C ALA A 309 -21.60 4.86 5.30
N ALA A 310 -20.51 5.46 4.85
CA ALA A 310 -20.31 6.89 4.79
C ALA A 310 -20.72 7.51 3.43
N ASP A 311 -21.17 8.77 3.46
CA ASP A 311 -21.51 9.55 2.27
C ASP A 311 -20.27 10.08 1.54
N LEU A 312 -19.16 10.29 2.26
CA LEU A 312 -17.85 10.69 1.72
C LEU A 312 -16.74 10.37 2.73
N ALA A 313 -15.52 10.28 2.22
CA ALA A 313 -14.35 9.94 3.00
C ALA A 313 -13.23 11.00 2.88
N PHE A 314 -12.69 11.44 4.00
CA PHE A 314 -11.38 12.05 4.06
C PHE A 314 -10.35 10.96 4.39
N VAL A 315 -9.30 10.83 3.57
CA VAL A 315 -8.24 9.84 3.77
C VAL A 315 -7.02 10.53 4.40
N GLY A 316 -6.74 10.15 5.64
CA GLY A 316 -5.70 10.75 6.48
C GLY A 316 -4.27 10.39 6.06
N GLY A 317 -3.29 10.92 6.84
CA GLY A 317 -1.87 10.95 6.47
C GLY A 317 -1.59 11.91 5.32
N SER A 318 -2.59 12.70 4.92
CA SER A 318 -2.57 13.56 3.74
C SER A 318 -2.54 15.06 4.05
N LEU A 319 -3.03 15.53 5.21
CA LEU A 319 -2.82 16.91 5.68
C LEU A 319 -1.44 17.10 6.33
N VAL A 320 -0.86 16.03 6.83
CA VAL A 320 0.51 16.00 7.38
C VAL A 320 1.44 15.26 6.40
N PRO A 321 2.78 15.50 6.41
CA PRO A 321 3.71 14.96 5.42
C PRO A 321 4.03 13.47 5.64
N ILE A 322 3.00 12.65 5.83
CA ILE A 322 3.07 11.19 5.93
C ILE A 322 2.95 10.52 4.54
N GLY A 323 2.22 11.17 3.61
CA GLY A 323 2.13 10.73 2.22
C GLY A 323 0.81 10.09 1.82
N GLY A 324 -0.21 10.20 2.66
CA GLY A 324 -1.55 9.66 2.42
C GLY A 324 -1.67 8.15 2.62
N HIS A 325 -2.89 7.72 2.92
CA HIS A 325 -3.25 6.30 3.02
C HIS A 325 -4.02 5.82 1.79
N ASN A 326 -4.58 4.61 1.86
CA ASN A 326 -5.18 3.93 0.72
C ASN A 326 -6.49 4.58 0.28
N VAL A 327 -6.46 5.33 -0.81
CA VAL A 327 -7.62 5.97 -1.44
C VAL A 327 -8.48 4.99 -2.25
N LEU A 328 -7.97 3.77 -2.50
CA LEU A 328 -8.69 2.74 -3.24
C LEU A 328 -9.80 2.08 -2.41
N GLU A 329 -9.66 2.05 -1.07
CA GLU A 329 -10.69 1.49 -0.20
C GLU A 329 -12.04 2.22 -0.34
N PRO A 330 -12.12 3.55 -0.13
CA PRO A 330 -13.34 4.28 -0.38
C PRO A 330 -13.75 4.29 -1.86
N ALA A 331 -12.79 4.38 -2.80
CA ALA A 331 -13.09 4.36 -4.23
C ALA A 331 -13.79 3.06 -4.67
N ALA A 332 -13.33 1.90 -4.18
CA ALA A 332 -13.94 0.60 -4.44
C ALA A 332 -15.38 0.48 -3.96
N LEU A 333 -15.76 1.31 -2.99
CA LEU A 333 -17.09 1.35 -2.37
C LEU A 333 -17.96 2.50 -2.90
N SER A 334 -17.56 3.14 -3.98
CA SER A 334 -18.27 4.30 -4.55
C SER A 334 -18.37 5.49 -3.59
N THR A 335 -17.44 5.61 -2.64
CA THR A 335 -17.40 6.70 -1.67
C THR A 335 -16.50 7.82 -2.18
N PRO A 336 -17.01 9.07 -2.37
CA PRO A 336 -16.20 10.21 -2.77
C PRO A 336 -15.03 10.46 -1.84
N VAL A 337 -13.88 10.85 -2.39
CA VAL A 337 -12.61 10.95 -1.65
C VAL A 337 -12.17 12.40 -1.51
N LEU A 338 -11.83 12.80 -0.28
CA LEU A 338 -11.09 14.01 0.04
C LEU A 338 -9.69 13.63 0.53
N VAL A 339 -8.67 14.37 0.09
CA VAL A 339 -7.28 14.21 0.54
C VAL A 339 -6.63 15.56 0.79
N GLY A 340 -5.64 15.63 1.65
CA GLY A 340 -4.77 16.79 1.79
C GLY A 340 -3.67 16.86 0.73
N PRO A 341 -2.71 17.80 0.86
CA PRO A 341 -1.65 18.05 -0.14
C PRO A 341 -0.60 16.93 -0.23
N HIS A 342 -0.45 16.10 0.80
CA HIS A 342 0.61 15.10 0.90
C HIS A 342 0.10 13.71 0.54
N THR A 343 0.26 13.28 -0.72
CA THR A 343 -0.28 12.00 -1.24
C THR A 343 0.77 11.11 -1.88
N PHE A 344 2.07 11.34 -1.61
CA PHE A 344 3.19 10.72 -2.35
C PHE A 344 3.24 9.18 -2.28
N ASN A 345 2.59 8.53 -1.29
CA ASN A 345 2.46 7.06 -1.24
C ASN A 345 1.44 6.52 -2.25
N PHE A 346 0.46 7.35 -2.64
CA PHE A 346 -0.62 7.03 -3.57
C PHE A 346 -0.77 8.08 -4.68
N GLU A 347 0.28 8.86 -4.97
CA GLU A 347 0.22 10.06 -5.82
C GLU A 347 -0.44 9.81 -7.18
N GLU A 348 0.03 8.80 -7.93
CA GLU A 348 -0.50 8.52 -9.26
C GLU A 348 -1.98 8.11 -9.23
N ILE A 349 -2.36 7.29 -8.24
CA ILE A 349 -3.75 6.86 -8.04
C ILE A 349 -4.61 8.05 -7.68
N THR A 350 -4.14 8.89 -6.73
CA THR A 350 -4.84 10.10 -6.30
C THR A 350 -5.03 11.08 -7.44
N LEU A 351 -3.99 11.33 -8.25
CA LEU A 351 -4.07 12.19 -9.44
C LEU A 351 -5.06 11.65 -10.47
N THR A 352 -5.11 10.34 -10.65
CA THR A 352 -6.10 9.71 -11.54
C THR A 352 -7.51 9.94 -11.02
N LEU A 353 -7.78 9.69 -9.73
CA LEU A 353 -9.09 9.94 -9.13
C LEU A 353 -9.51 11.42 -9.23
N ILE A 354 -8.57 12.36 -9.04
CA ILE A 354 -8.85 13.80 -9.17
C ILE A 354 -9.20 14.16 -10.62
N ARG A 355 -8.41 13.69 -11.58
CA ARG A 355 -8.63 13.97 -13.01
C ARG A 355 -9.97 13.44 -13.50
N GLU A 356 -10.39 12.28 -13.02
CA GLU A 356 -11.68 11.67 -13.35
C GLU A 356 -12.83 12.21 -12.48
N GLY A 357 -12.60 13.25 -11.66
CA GLY A 357 -13.64 13.86 -10.83
C GLY A 357 -14.14 12.99 -9.68
N ALA A 358 -13.35 12.01 -9.24
CA ALA A 358 -13.67 11.08 -8.16
C ALA A 358 -13.12 11.52 -6.79
N ALA A 359 -12.11 12.39 -6.78
CA ALA A 359 -11.49 12.91 -5.56
C ALA A 359 -11.26 14.42 -5.63
N ILE A 360 -11.16 15.05 -4.46
CA ILE A 360 -10.78 16.46 -4.29
C ILE A 360 -9.53 16.53 -3.42
N ARG A 361 -8.51 17.27 -3.89
CA ARG A 361 -7.33 17.61 -3.10
C ARG A 361 -7.55 18.97 -2.44
N LEU A 362 -7.37 19.01 -1.13
CA LEU A 362 -7.42 20.22 -0.32
C LEU A 362 -6.02 20.82 -0.21
N GLU A 363 -5.92 22.13 -0.13
CA GLU A 363 -4.63 22.81 0.11
C GLU A 363 -4.19 22.65 1.56
N ASP A 364 -5.13 22.73 2.50
CA ASP A 364 -4.88 22.54 3.94
C ASP A 364 -6.15 22.12 4.70
N GLY A 365 -6.01 21.94 6.04
CA GLY A 365 -7.12 21.51 6.91
C GLY A 365 -8.25 22.52 7.04
N ARG A 366 -8.04 23.82 6.75
CA ARG A 366 -9.08 24.87 6.85
C ARG A 366 -10.15 24.71 5.78
N GLU A 367 -9.81 24.13 4.65
CA GLU A 367 -10.77 23.87 3.56
C GLU A 367 -11.67 22.67 3.84
N LEU A 368 -11.27 21.76 4.74
CA LEU A 368 -11.94 20.48 4.97
C LEU A 368 -13.42 20.67 5.34
N GLY A 369 -13.73 21.58 6.26
CA GLY A 369 -15.11 21.82 6.70
C GLY A 369 -16.03 22.29 5.58
N GLY A 370 -15.56 23.20 4.73
CA GLY A 370 -16.28 23.70 3.56
C GLY A 370 -16.50 22.61 2.49
N ALA A 371 -15.46 21.83 2.21
CA ALA A 371 -15.54 20.74 1.24
C ALA A 371 -16.51 19.63 1.69
N VAL A 372 -16.43 19.20 2.95
CA VAL A 372 -17.35 18.22 3.54
C VAL A 372 -18.79 18.73 3.50
N LEU A 373 -19.04 19.96 3.97
CA LEU A 373 -20.38 20.54 3.98
C LEU A 373 -20.97 20.64 2.56
N SER A 374 -20.17 21.11 1.59
CA SER A 374 -20.58 21.20 0.19
C SER A 374 -21.02 19.84 -0.35
N LEU A 375 -20.24 18.79 -0.13
CA LEU A 375 -20.56 17.45 -0.60
C LEU A 375 -21.75 16.85 0.15
N LEU A 376 -21.85 17.00 1.48
CA LEU A 376 -23.00 16.48 2.23
C LEU A 376 -24.34 17.08 1.79
N ARG A 377 -24.35 18.32 1.31
CA ARG A 377 -25.55 19.00 0.80
C ARG A 377 -25.89 18.70 -0.65
N ASP A 378 -24.96 18.13 -1.41
CA ASP A 378 -25.12 17.85 -2.84
C ASP A 378 -25.06 16.34 -3.09
N ALA A 379 -26.20 15.68 -2.99
CA ALA A 379 -26.33 14.24 -3.17
C ALA A 379 -26.02 13.78 -4.60
N GLU A 380 -26.34 14.61 -5.61
CA GLU A 380 -26.06 14.29 -7.01
C GLU A 380 -24.56 14.31 -7.28
N ARG A 381 -23.87 15.35 -6.82
CA ARG A 381 -22.42 15.44 -6.93
C ARG A 381 -21.72 14.27 -6.21
N ARG A 382 -22.16 13.92 -4.99
CA ARG A 382 -21.62 12.74 -4.28
C ARG A 382 -21.79 11.47 -5.10
N ARG A 383 -22.98 11.25 -5.66
CA ARG A 383 -23.26 10.06 -6.48
C ARG A 383 -22.36 10.00 -7.71
N THR A 384 -22.23 11.12 -8.42
CA THR A 384 -21.37 11.23 -9.60
C THR A 384 -19.91 10.95 -9.25
N MET A 385 -19.40 11.59 -8.20
CA MET A 385 -18.02 11.36 -7.73
C MET A 385 -17.80 9.90 -7.32
N GLY A 386 -18.74 9.30 -6.59
CA GLY A 386 -18.68 7.91 -6.18
C GLY A 386 -18.69 6.93 -7.37
N MET A 387 -19.54 7.19 -8.37
CA MET A 387 -19.54 6.39 -9.61
C MET A 387 -18.22 6.50 -10.35
N HIS A 388 -17.65 7.69 -10.49
CA HIS A 388 -16.35 7.89 -11.12
C HIS A 388 -15.24 7.15 -10.35
N ALA A 389 -15.27 7.20 -9.00
CA ALA A 389 -14.31 6.46 -8.18
C ALA A 389 -14.37 4.95 -8.43
N LYS A 390 -15.57 4.39 -8.50
CA LYS A 390 -15.80 2.98 -8.80
C LYS A 390 -15.35 2.60 -10.21
N VAL A 391 -15.65 3.42 -11.19
CA VAL A 391 -15.23 3.22 -12.59
C VAL A 391 -13.71 3.20 -12.69
N VAL A 392 -13.01 4.16 -12.07
CA VAL A 392 -11.54 4.16 -12.01
C VAL A 392 -11.02 2.89 -11.34
N PHE A 393 -11.57 2.52 -10.18
CA PHE A 393 -11.15 1.31 -9.47
C PHE A 393 -11.33 0.05 -10.34
N ASP A 394 -12.49 -0.14 -10.97
CA ASP A 394 -12.81 -1.34 -11.74
C ASP A 394 -12.03 -1.41 -13.07
N SER A 395 -11.83 -0.29 -13.75
CA SER A 395 -11.13 -0.25 -15.05
C SER A 395 -9.64 -0.58 -14.94
N GLU A 396 -9.03 -0.30 -13.79
CA GLU A 396 -7.61 -0.56 -13.55
C GLU A 396 -7.32 -1.96 -12.99
N ARG A 397 -8.34 -2.75 -12.68
CA ARG A 397 -8.22 -4.13 -12.16
C ARG A 397 -7.67 -5.12 -13.19
N GLY A 398 -7.32 -6.30 -12.72
CA GLY A 398 -6.81 -7.41 -13.53
C GLY A 398 -5.29 -7.39 -13.71
N ALA A 399 -4.56 -6.53 -13.00
CA ALA A 399 -3.10 -6.51 -13.03
C ALA A 399 -2.49 -7.84 -12.53
N VAL A 400 -3.05 -8.41 -11.47
CA VAL A 400 -2.63 -9.72 -10.93
C VAL A 400 -2.79 -10.81 -11.97
N GLN A 401 -3.93 -10.88 -12.63
CA GLN A 401 -4.17 -11.90 -13.66
C GLN A 401 -3.16 -11.77 -14.81
N ARG A 402 -2.97 -10.56 -15.34
CA ARG A 402 -1.98 -10.31 -16.41
C ARG A 402 -0.55 -10.69 -15.99
N VAL A 403 -0.18 -10.43 -14.73
CA VAL A 403 1.13 -10.80 -14.19
C VAL A 403 1.23 -12.33 -14.01
N MET A 404 0.17 -13.00 -13.56
CA MET A 404 0.14 -14.47 -13.45
C MET A 404 0.33 -15.15 -14.80
N GLU A 405 -0.34 -14.66 -15.85
CA GLU A 405 -0.16 -15.17 -17.23
C GLU A 405 1.31 -15.04 -17.71
N LEU A 406 1.98 -13.93 -17.37
CA LEU A 406 3.40 -13.75 -17.66
C LEU A 406 4.28 -14.73 -16.85
N ILE A 407 3.92 -14.99 -15.59
CA ILE A 407 4.63 -15.93 -14.72
C ILE A 407 4.49 -17.36 -15.23
N ASP A 408 3.27 -17.76 -15.61
CA ASP A 408 2.98 -19.09 -16.16
C ASP A 408 3.83 -19.36 -17.41
N LYS A 409 3.92 -18.37 -18.30
CA LYS A 409 4.77 -18.45 -19.50
C LYS A 409 6.24 -18.64 -19.14
N GLN A 410 6.76 -17.93 -18.15
CA GLN A 410 8.17 -18.05 -17.72
C GLN A 410 8.48 -19.38 -17.02
N LEU A 411 7.50 -20.04 -16.45
CA LEU A 411 7.66 -21.34 -15.78
C LEU A 411 7.50 -22.54 -16.73
N GLN A 412 6.91 -22.33 -17.91
CA GLN A 412 6.75 -23.34 -18.98
C GLN A 412 7.96 -23.37 -19.93
N GLU A 413 8.68 -22.27 -20.10
CA GLU A 413 9.95 -22.16 -20.86
C GLU A 413 11.14 -22.74 -20.07
#